data_b1d79f419819fd7937ba919ddcc3a5e0
#
_entry.id   b1d79f419819fd7937ba919ddcc3a5e0
#
_cell.length_a   1.000
_cell.length_b   1.000
_cell.length_c   1.000
_cell.angle_alpha   90.00
_cell.angle_beta   90.00
_cell.angle_gamma   90.00
#
_symmetry.space_group_name_H-M   'P 1'
#
loop_
_entity.id
_entity.type
_entity.pdbx_description
1 polymer ?
#
loop_
_entity_poly.entity_id
_entity_poly.type
_entity_poly.pdbx_seq_one_letter_code
_entity_poly.pdbx_strand_id
1 'polypeptide(L)'
;MKKLTEKEITDKLENLEGWDYLENALHTSFEFENFKEAFTLMTRIAFEAEAQQHHPDWSNVYNQLEIKLTTHDAGGVTEKDFKMANAIEAIVNAD
;
A
#
# COMPACT_ATOMS: atom_id res chain seq x y z
N MET A 1 -4.87 7.93 16.10
CA MET A 1 -3.52 7.93 15.55
C MET A 1 -3.24 9.24 14.84
N LYS A 2 -2.02 9.72 14.92
CA LYS A 2 -1.69 11.05 14.44
C LYS A 2 -1.21 11.04 12.98
N LYS A 3 -1.72 11.99 12.19
CA LYS A 3 -1.29 12.17 10.82
C LYS A 3 0.18 12.61 10.78
N LEU A 4 0.96 11.99 9.89
CA LEU A 4 2.36 12.34 9.69
C LEU A 4 2.47 13.64 8.91
N THR A 5 3.57 14.37 9.15
CA THR A 5 3.86 15.58 8.37
C THR A 5 4.43 15.18 7.02
N GLU A 6 4.42 16.13 6.07
CA GLU A 6 4.99 15.87 4.75
C GLU A 6 6.46 15.49 4.84
N LYS A 7 7.19 16.13 5.75
CA LYS A 7 8.61 15.80 5.92
C LYS A 7 8.79 14.37 6.41
N GLU A 8 7.99 13.97 7.40
CA GLU A 8 8.07 12.60 7.91
C GLU A 8 7.74 11.59 6.81
N ILE A 9 6.75 11.90 5.99
CA ILE A 9 6.35 11.02 4.89
C ILE A 9 7.48 10.93 3.87
N THR A 10 8.05 12.07 3.47
CA THR A 10 9.14 12.10 2.50
C THR A 10 10.34 11.29 3.00
N ASP A 11 10.69 11.46 4.27
CA ASP A 11 11.82 10.72 4.84
C ASP A 11 11.57 9.23 4.83
N LYS A 12 10.36 8.80 5.18
CA LYS A 12 10.02 7.36 5.21
C LYS A 12 9.97 6.76 3.81
N LEU A 13 9.56 7.54 2.82
CA LEU A 13 9.47 7.06 1.45
C LEU A 13 10.83 6.76 0.83
N GLU A 14 11.92 7.30 1.40
CA GLU A 14 13.26 6.99 0.91
C GLU A 14 13.56 5.48 0.98
N ASN A 15 12.92 4.78 1.90
CA ASN A 15 13.11 3.34 2.08
C ASN A 15 11.99 2.52 1.47
N LEU A 16 11.15 3.15 0.64
CA LEU A 16 9.97 2.48 0.09
C LEU A 16 9.87 2.80 -1.40
N GLU A 17 10.76 2.20 -2.17
CA GLU A 17 10.86 2.45 -3.60
C GLU A 17 9.57 2.07 -4.32
N GLY A 18 9.14 2.92 -5.27
CA GLY A 18 7.94 2.66 -6.05
C GLY A 18 6.66 3.20 -5.44
N TRP A 19 6.77 3.85 -4.29
CA TRP A 19 5.61 4.47 -3.65
C TRP A 19 5.75 5.99 -3.70
N ASP A 20 4.62 6.66 -3.94
CA ASP A 20 4.55 8.12 -3.98
C ASP A 20 3.53 8.62 -2.98
N TYR A 21 3.72 9.86 -2.54
CA TYR A 21 2.74 10.55 -1.70
C TYR A 21 2.00 11.57 -2.56
N LEU A 22 0.68 11.44 -2.64
CA LEU A 22 -0.13 12.29 -3.46
C LEU A 22 -1.53 12.37 -2.87
N GLU A 23 -2.04 13.57 -2.71
CA GLU A 23 -3.42 13.79 -2.25
C GLU A 23 -3.71 13.05 -0.96
N ASN A 24 -2.86 13.24 0.03
CA ASN A 24 -3.01 12.70 1.38
C ASN A 24 -3.00 11.17 1.44
N ALA A 25 -2.36 10.52 0.46
CA ALA A 25 -2.31 9.06 0.42
C ALA A 25 -0.99 8.56 -0.16
N LEU A 26 -0.62 7.34 0.20
CA LEU A 26 0.49 6.65 -0.43
C LEU A 26 -0.05 5.88 -1.62
N HIS A 27 0.65 5.95 -2.74
CA HIS A 27 0.22 5.33 -4.00
C HIS A 27 1.32 4.44 -4.56
N THR A 28 0.95 3.29 -5.08
CA THR A 28 1.85 2.47 -5.87
C THR A 28 1.04 1.70 -6.91
N SER A 29 1.75 1.15 -7.90
CA SER A 29 1.13 0.25 -8.85
C SER A 29 2.09 -0.89 -9.14
N PHE A 30 1.52 -2.05 -9.45
CA PHE A 30 2.29 -3.23 -9.80
C PHE A 30 1.77 -3.80 -11.11
N GLU A 31 2.69 -4.33 -11.91
CA GLU A 31 2.32 -5.08 -13.10
C GLU A 31 2.84 -6.50 -12.92
N PHE A 32 1.94 -7.47 -12.99
CA PHE A 32 2.28 -8.87 -12.79
C PHE A 32 2.30 -9.60 -14.13
N GLU A 33 2.61 -10.90 -14.10
CA GLU A 33 2.70 -11.66 -15.34
C GLU A 33 1.32 -11.91 -15.96
N ASN A 34 0.31 -12.12 -15.12
CA ASN A 34 -1.05 -12.41 -15.60
C ASN A 34 -2.03 -12.14 -14.48
N PHE A 35 -3.32 -12.35 -14.76
CA PHE A 35 -4.37 -12.11 -13.78
C PHE A 35 -4.28 -13.05 -12.59
N LYS A 36 -3.94 -14.32 -12.84
CA LYS A 36 -3.85 -15.29 -11.75
C LYS A 36 -2.82 -14.86 -10.72
N GLU A 37 -1.67 -14.38 -11.18
CA GLU A 37 -0.65 -13.89 -10.26
C GLU A 37 -1.13 -12.65 -9.51
N ALA A 38 -1.72 -11.71 -10.24
CA ALA A 38 -2.25 -10.49 -9.62
C ALA A 38 -3.26 -10.83 -8.52
N PHE A 39 -4.22 -11.68 -8.84
CA PHE A 39 -5.30 -12.00 -7.90
C PHE A 39 -4.80 -12.82 -6.71
N THR A 40 -3.83 -13.70 -6.94
CA THR A 40 -3.22 -14.47 -5.86
C THR A 40 -2.55 -13.55 -4.85
N LEU A 41 -1.80 -12.56 -5.35
CA LEU A 41 -1.13 -11.61 -4.47
C LEU A 41 -2.12 -10.69 -3.78
N MET A 42 -3.16 -10.27 -4.50
CA MET A 42 -4.24 -9.48 -3.89
C MET A 42 -4.89 -10.24 -2.73
N THR A 43 -5.09 -11.54 -2.90
CA THR A 43 -5.70 -12.35 -1.85
C THR A 43 -4.81 -12.35 -0.60
N ARG A 44 -3.50 -12.52 -0.79
CA ARG A 44 -2.57 -12.49 0.34
C ARG A 44 -2.55 -11.12 1.02
N ILE A 45 -2.57 -10.06 0.20
CA ILE A 45 -2.62 -8.69 0.75
C ILE A 45 -3.92 -8.49 1.53
N ALA A 46 -5.03 -9.04 1.03
CA ALA A 46 -6.31 -8.91 1.71
C ALA A 46 -6.27 -9.53 3.11
N PHE A 47 -5.65 -10.69 3.26
CA PHE A 47 -5.51 -11.31 4.57
C PHE A 47 -4.66 -10.44 5.50
N GLU A 48 -3.61 -9.86 4.98
CA GLU A 48 -2.76 -8.98 5.77
C GLU A 48 -3.51 -7.71 6.19
N ALA A 49 -4.31 -7.15 5.27
CA ALA A 49 -5.12 -5.96 5.57
C ALA A 49 -6.10 -6.25 6.70
N GLU A 50 -6.71 -7.44 6.70
CA GLU A 50 -7.59 -7.85 7.78
C GLU A 50 -6.85 -7.98 9.10
N ALA A 51 -5.65 -8.55 9.06
CA ALA A 51 -4.85 -8.72 10.27
C ALA A 51 -4.47 -7.38 10.88
N GLN A 52 -4.18 -6.40 10.04
CA GLN A 52 -3.81 -5.06 10.52
C GLN A 52 -5.01 -4.16 10.76
N GLN A 53 -6.21 -4.59 10.37
CA GLN A 53 -7.42 -3.78 10.44
C GLN A 53 -7.21 -2.45 9.71
N HIS A 54 -6.56 -2.51 8.54
CA HIS A 54 -6.28 -1.33 7.73
C HIS A 54 -6.33 -1.74 6.27
N HIS A 55 -7.36 -1.28 5.56
CA HIS A 55 -7.70 -1.80 4.24
C HIS A 55 -7.27 -0.84 3.15
N PRO A 56 -6.68 -1.35 2.06
CA PRO A 56 -6.28 -0.49 0.94
C PRO A 56 -7.49 -0.10 0.08
N ASP A 57 -7.35 1.04 -0.58
CA ASP A 57 -8.25 1.45 -1.65
C ASP A 57 -7.52 1.05 -2.93
N TRP A 58 -8.01 0.05 -3.63
CA TRP A 58 -7.27 -0.52 -4.74
C TRP A 58 -8.15 -0.86 -5.93
N SER A 59 -7.51 -1.03 -7.10
CA SER A 59 -8.20 -1.47 -8.30
C SER A 59 -7.30 -2.41 -9.07
N ASN A 60 -7.93 -3.32 -9.80
CA ASN A 60 -7.21 -4.32 -10.57
C ASN A 60 -7.82 -4.42 -11.97
N VAL A 61 -6.97 -4.36 -12.99
CA VAL A 61 -7.36 -4.62 -14.36
C VAL A 61 -6.36 -5.64 -14.89
N TYR A 62 -6.82 -6.86 -15.11
CA TYR A 62 -6.02 -7.98 -15.59
C TYR A 62 -4.75 -8.17 -14.73
N ASN A 63 -3.58 -7.82 -15.25
CA ASN A 63 -2.32 -8.00 -14.53
C ASN A 63 -1.84 -6.75 -13.80
N GLN A 64 -2.66 -5.69 -13.78
CA GLN A 64 -2.25 -4.43 -13.16
C GLN A 64 -3.03 -4.19 -11.88
N LEU A 65 -2.32 -3.78 -10.84
CA LEU A 65 -2.90 -3.51 -9.53
C LEU A 65 -2.44 -2.14 -9.08
N GLU A 66 -3.40 -1.27 -8.77
CA GLU A 66 -3.12 0.05 -8.21
C GLU A 66 -3.58 0.08 -6.78
N ILE A 67 -2.74 0.58 -5.90
CA ILE A 67 -3.02 0.59 -4.46
C ILE A 67 -2.86 2.00 -3.91
N LYS A 68 -3.80 2.38 -3.06
CA LYS A 68 -3.79 3.65 -2.39
C LYS A 68 -4.01 3.40 -0.90
N LEU A 69 -3.18 3.99 -0.06
CA LEU A 69 -3.26 3.82 1.39
C LEU A 69 -3.38 5.17 2.07
N THR A 70 -4.36 5.29 2.94
CA THR A 70 -4.52 6.49 3.77
C THR A 70 -5.25 6.08 5.03
N THR A 71 -5.13 6.88 6.08
CA THR A 71 -5.85 6.63 7.32
C THR A 71 -6.98 7.64 7.42
N HIS A 72 -8.17 7.20 7.04
CA HIS A 72 -9.31 8.08 6.91
C HIS A 72 -9.59 8.86 8.20
N ASP A 73 -9.59 8.17 9.33
CA ASP A 73 -9.92 8.78 10.62
C ASP A 73 -8.92 9.84 11.05
N ALA A 74 -7.70 9.80 10.54
CA ALA A 74 -6.67 10.77 10.86
C ALA A 74 -6.58 11.89 9.82
N GLY A 75 -7.28 11.74 8.69
CA GLY A 75 -7.29 12.72 7.63
C GLY A 75 -6.06 12.70 6.75
N GLY A 76 -5.30 11.61 6.72
CA GLY A 76 -4.11 11.51 5.90
C GLY A 76 -3.28 10.31 6.27
N VAL A 77 -2.00 10.34 5.86
CA VAL A 77 -1.10 9.22 6.05
C VAL A 77 -0.60 9.13 7.49
N THR A 78 -0.60 7.92 8.03
CA THR A 78 -0.08 7.64 9.38
C THR A 78 0.89 6.46 9.30
N GLU A 79 1.41 6.07 10.46
CA GLU A 79 2.27 4.89 10.55
C GLU A 79 1.55 3.62 10.10
N LYS A 80 0.23 3.56 10.21
CA LYS A 80 -0.52 2.39 9.74
C LYS A 80 -0.34 2.19 8.23
N ASP A 81 -0.28 3.29 7.48
CA ASP A 81 -0.13 3.22 6.02
C ASP A 81 1.26 2.70 5.65
N PHE A 82 2.28 3.15 6.35
CA PHE A 82 3.64 2.67 6.10
C PHE A 82 3.80 1.21 6.51
N LYS A 83 3.19 0.81 7.62
CA LYS A 83 3.22 -0.59 8.03
C LYS A 83 2.56 -1.48 6.96
N MET A 84 1.42 -1.04 6.42
CA MET A 84 0.73 -1.79 5.39
C MET A 84 1.52 -1.81 4.09
N ALA A 85 2.12 -0.67 3.71
CA ALA A 85 2.93 -0.58 2.50
C ALA A 85 4.13 -1.53 2.57
N ASN A 86 4.80 -1.57 3.72
CA ASN A 86 5.93 -2.48 3.90
C ASN A 86 5.49 -3.95 3.84
N ALA A 87 4.31 -4.26 4.40
CA ALA A 87 3.77 -5.62 4.34
C ALA A 87 3.45 -6.01 2.90
N ILE A 88 2.87 -5.07 2.13
CA ILE A 88 2.56 -5.32 0.71
C ILE A 88 3.84 -5.61 -0.06
N GLU A 89 4.89 -4.79 0.16
CA GLU A 89 6.17 -5.02 -0.52
C GLU A 89 6.75 -6.40 -0.18
N ALA A 90 6.66 -6.79 1.07
CA ALA A 90 7.16 -8.10 1.48
C ALA A 90 6.40 -9.23 0.79
N ILE A 91 5.08 -9.07 0.63
CA ILE A 91 4.25 -10.08 -0.03
C ILE A 91 4.56 -10.15 -1.52
N VAL A 92 4.63 -8.99 -2.18
CA VAL A 92 4.84 -8.93 -3.62
C VAL A 92 6.23 -9.41 -4.02
N ASN A 93 7.23 -9.13 -3.18
CA ASN A 93 8.62 -9.48 -3.48
C ASN A 93 9.07 -10.81 -2.86
N ALA A 94 8.16 -11.54 -2.24
CA ALA A 94 8.48 -12.86 -1.70
C ALA A 94 8.63 -13.86 -2.84
N ASP A 95 9.60 -14.73 -2.74
CA ASP A 95 9.82 -15.78 -3.73
C ASP A 95 9.01 -17.04 -3.43
#